data_cfb4824e7a60c06ace20012987f7c438
#
_entry.id   cfb4824e7a60c06ace20012987f7c438
#
_cell.length_a   1.000
_cell.length_b   1.000
_cell.length_c   1.000
_cell.angle_alpha   90.00
_cell.angle_beta   90.00
_cell.angle_gamma   90.00
#
_symmetry.space_group_name_H-M   'P 1'
#
loop_
_entity.id
_entity.type
_entity.pdbx_description
1 polymer ?
#
loop_
_entity_poly.entity_id
_entity_poly.type
_entity_poly.pdbx_seq_one_letter_code
_entity_poly.pdbx_strand_id
1 'polypeptide(L)'
;VPAPGEIVALQRILALAELKRWDEAATAARSLLAADPANWQALCLLAQALIAENDYTGGRAAAEAAVALAPESDWPHRLISIACRLLGQTAQAHAAAREAVRLSPHLDEARRVLCQSEILSGDLEAAARSALVALELDPHEAANHRMIGTVAFHCGELDAAEAAFRRALEIQPDDAVSHNELARVALKRSSQSASGLARSAQGFASALAADPRQSISRNNLDVVLSLSIARGAYVLLVAAWVTAVLQSGNPSAARVVGVLSLVVPIGFAVRFVGALTPPLRAVLISVVRRDRVLLAAVLAEVLAAAALAAGALLAAPGLSIGAVVGAIFARGLIYTQLRSAIVAGGALAARPWVRRLGLLALALLVAVGFGTAAVGGDAGTQAAGLAVGSVAAVAMLGVVWLLRRRSPTI
;
A
#
# COMPACT_ATOMS: atom_id res chain seq x y z
N VAL A 1 -32.12 12.80 33.26
CA VAL A 1 -31.43 11.52 33.56
C VAL A 1 -31.99 10.50 32.56
N PRO A 2 -31.15 9.81 31.78
CA PRO A 2 -31.60 8.83 30.80
C PRO A 2 -32.42 7.71 31.47
N ALA A 3 -33.41 7.20 30.76
CA ALA A 3 -34.21 6.07 31.24
C ALA A 3 -33.34 4.80 31.37
N PRO A 4 -33.66 3.88 32.35
CA PRO A 4 -32.87 2.66 32.54
C PRO A 4 -32.67 1.83 31.26
N GLY A 5 -33.71 1.76 30.40
CA GLY A 5 -33.67 1.07 29.13
C GLY A 5 -32.72 1.73 28.08
N GLU A 6 -32.60 3.03 28.14
CA GLU A 6 -31.70 3.82 27.30
C GLU A 6 -30.23 3.56 27.64
N ILE A 7 -29.90 3.53 28.95
CA ILE A 7 -28.53 3.22 29.40
C ILE A 7 -28.11 1.83 28.92
N VAL A 8 -28.97 0.84 29.04
CA VAL A 8 -28.73 -0.54 28.57
C VAL A 8 -28.52 -0.57 27.05
N ALA A 9 -29.32 0.19 26.29
CA ALA A 9 -29.16 0.28 24.84
C ALA A 9 -27.83 0.91 24.44
N LEU A 10 -27.44 2.02 25.07
CA LEU A 10 -26.15 2.67 24.82
C LEU A 10 -24.96 1.76 25.17
N GLN A 11 -25.02 1.07 26.32
CA GLN A 11 -23.98 0.10 26.71
C GLN A 11 -23.86 -1.05 25.70
N ARG A 12 -24.99 -1.55 25.16
CA ARG A 12 -24.96 -2.57 24.11
C ARG A 12 -24.29 -2.07 22.85
N ILE A 13 -24.57 -0.83 22.42
CA ILE A 13 -23.95 -0.25 21.23
C ILE A 13 -22.44 -0.09 21.45
N LEU A 14 -22.02 0.37 22.62
CA LEU A 14 -20.61 0.49 22.99
C LEU A 14 -19.90 -0.87 22.95
N ALA A 15 -20.49 -1.91 23.56
CA ALA A 15 -19.92 -3.25 23.53
C ALA A 15 -19.79 -3.82 22.10
N LEU A 16 -20.76 -3.54 21.23
CA LEU A 16 -20.67 -3.91 19.81
C LEU A 16 -19.53 -3.16 19.08
N ALA A 17 -19.34 -1.88 19.40
CA ALA A 17 -18.26 -1.05 18.86
C ALA A 17 -16.87 -1.56 19.34
N GLU A 18 -16.72 -1.93 20.61
CA GLU A 18 -15.50 -2.54 21.16
C GLU A 18 -15.15 -3.87 20.46
N LEU A 19 -16.17 -4.67 20.15
CA LEU A 19 -16.02 -5.91 19.37
C LEU A 19 -15.85 -5.66 17.87
N LYS A 20 -15.77 -4.39 17.41
CA LYS A 20 -15.69 -3.97 16.01
C LYS A 20 -16.83 -4.52 15.14
N ARG A 21 -18.00 -4.77 15.74
CA ARG A 21 -19.23 -5.21 15.06
C ARG A 21 -20.04 -3.98 14.62
N TRP A 22 -19.44 -3.19 13.70
CA TRP A 22 -19.92 -1.86 13.36
C TRP A 22 -21.31 -1.83 12.74
N ASP A 23 -21.63 -2.76 11.86
CA ASP A 23 -22.96 -2.91 11.23
C ASP A 23 -24.07 -3.12 12.27
N GLU A 24 -23.80 -3.99 13.25
CA GLU A 24 -24.71 -4.23 14.35
C GLU A 24 -24.82 -3.05 15.32
N ALA A 25 -23.69 -2.36 15.56
CA ALA A 25 -23.67 -1.14 16.36
C ALA A 25 -24.51 -0.04 15.69
N ALA A 26 -24.34 0.16 14.37
CA ALA A 26 -25.13 1.12 13.59
C ALA A 26 -26.63 0.78 13.61
N THR A 27 -26.97 -0.50 13.48
CA THR A 27 -28.37 -0.95 13.52
C THR A 27 -28.98 -0.72 14.90
N ALA A 28 -28.26 -1.04 15.97
CA ALA A 28 -28.72 -0.81 17.34
C ALA A 28 -28.87 0.69 17.66
N ALA A 29 -27.93 1.53 17.17
CA ALA A 29 -28.02 2.99 17.32
C ALA A 29 -29.25 3.57 16.59
N ARG A 30 -29.53 3.11 15.36
CA ARG A 30 -30.74 3.52 14.60
C ARG A 30 -32.01 3.10 15.31
N SER A 31 -32.03 1.90 15.94
CA SER A 31 -33.17 1.43 16.71
C SER A 31 -33.43 2.30 17.95
N LEU A 32 -32.38 2.73 18.66
CA LEU A 32 -32.49 3.66 19.79
C LEU A 32 -32.99 5.03 19.32
N LEU A 33 -32.47 5.55 18.21
CA LEU A 33 -32.89 6.83 17.62
C LEU A 33 -34.29 6.82 17.08
N ALA A 34 -34.84 5.67 16.70
CA ALA A 34 -36.26 5.54 16.34
C ALA A 34 -37.19 5.71 17.56
N ALA A 35 -36.72 5.33 18.75
CA ALA A 35 -37.46 5.51 20.00
C ALA A 35 -37.22 6.90 20.62
N ASP A 36 -36.01 7.40 20.55
CA ASP A 36 -35.58 8.71 21.04
C ASP A 36 -34.69 9.45 19.99
N PRO A 37 -35.30 10.20 19.08
CA PRO A 37 -34.59 10.95 18.06
C PRO A 37 -33.66 12.04 18.61
N ALA A 38 -33.83 12.49 19.86
CA ALA A 38 -33.06 13.51 20.51
C ALA A 38 -31.81 12.98 21.25
N ASN A 39 -31.57 11.68 21.19
CA ASN A 39 -30.42 11.05 21.85
C ASN A 39 -29.11 11.35 21.10
N TRP A 40 -28.42 12.42 21.50
CA TRP A 40 -27.18 12.85 20.88
C TRP A 40 -26.05 11.83 21.03
N GLN A 41 -26.04 11.03 22.12
CA GLN A 41 -25.05 9.99 22.33
C GLN A 41 -25.23 8.84 21.33
N ALA A 42 -26.48 8.45 21.08
CA ALA A 42 -26.77 7.47 20.04
C ALA A 42 -26.39 7.96 18.63
N LEU A 43 -26.55 9.27 18.35
CA LEU A 43 -26.08 9.88 17.10
C LEU A 43 -24.55 9.83 16.99
N CYS A 44 -23.82 10.08 18.08
CA CYS A 44 -22.35 9.93 18.10
C CYS A 44 -21.90 8.50 17.85
N LEU A 45 -22.55 7.52 18.48
CA LEU A 45 -22.25 6.09 18.28
C LEU A 45 -22.60 5.64 16.87
N LEU A 46 -23.70 6.14 16.30
CA LEU A 46 -24.03 5.92 14.89
C LEU A 46 -22.97 6.53 13.97
N ALA A 47 -22.56 7.76 14.23
CA ALA A 47 -21.51 8.41 13.45
C ALA A 47 -20.20 7.62 13.49
N GLN A 48 -19.80 7.14 14.67
CA GLN A 48 -18.59 6.32 14.83
C GLN A 48 -18.69 5.01 14.04
N ALA A 49 -19.82 4.32 14.09
CA ALA A 49 -20.06 3.08 13.37
C ALA A 49 -20.02 3.30 11.85
N LEU A 50 -20.70 4.35 11.34
CA LEU A 50 -20.71 4.70 9.92
C LEU A 50 -19.31 5.05 9.40
N ILE A 51 -18.53 5.82 10.18
CA ILE A 51 -17.13 6.14 9.85
C ILE A 51 -16.30 4.85 9.74
N ALA A 52 -16.47 3.92 10.66
CA ALA A 52 -15.77 2.64 10.65
C ALA A 52 -16.16 1.74 9.47
N GLU A 53 -17.38 1.87 8.95
CA GLU A 53 -17.88 1.20 7.74
C GLU A 53 -17.52 1.93 6.43
N ASN A 54 -16.73 3.02 6.51
CA ASN A 54 -16.34 3.90 5.40
C ASN A 54 -17.49 4.76 4.82
N ASP A 55 -18.65 4.84 5.48
CA ASP A 55 -19.67 5.85 5.19
C ASP A 55 -19.34 7.15 5.92
N TYR A 56 -18.34 7.86 5.41
CA TYR A 56 -17.85 9.11 6.02
C TYR A 56 -18.87 10.25 5.92
N THR A 57 -19.68 10.25 4.86
CA THR A 57 -20.75 11.25 4.65
C THR A 57 -21.89 11.05 5.64
N GLY A 58 -22.36 9.83 5.81
CA GLY A 58 -23.37 9.50 6.79
C GLY A 58 -22.87 9.73 8.22
N GLY A 59 -21.64 9.34 8.50
CA GLY A 59 -21.00 9.58 9.81
C GLY A 59 -20.90 11.06 10.15
N ARG A 60 -20.50 11.91 9.18
CA ARG A 60 -20.48 13.37 9.37
C ARG A 60 -21.86 13.92 9.65
N ALA A 61 -22.85 13.55 8.85
CA ALA A 61 -24.24 14.04 9.03
C ALA A 61 -24.81 13.64 10.40
N ALA A 62 -24.57 12.43 10.87
CA ALA A 62 -24.99 12.00 12.21
C ALA A 62 -24.28 12.79 13.32
N ALA A 63 -22.98 13.08 13.17
CA ALA A 63 -22.25 13.90 14.13
C ALA A 63 -22.70 15.37 14.12
N GLU A 64 -23.02 15.95 12.96
CA GLU A 64 -23.60 17.30 12.84
C GLU A 64 -24.98 17.39 13.52
N ALA A 65 -25.81 16.35 13.39
CA ALA A 65 -27.07 16.25 14.11
C ALA A 65 -26.86 16.18 15.63
N ALA A 66 -25.80 15.48 16.09
CA ALA A 66 -25.44 15.44 17.49
C ALA A 66 -24.98 16.79 18.04
N VAL A 67 -24.24 17.61 17.25
CA VAL A 67 -23.87 18.99 17.61
C VAL A 67 -25.11 19.85 17.83
N ALA A 68 -26.14 19.71 17.00
CA ALA A 68 -27.37 20.49 17.13
C ALA A 68 -28.10 20.24 18.48
N LEU A 69 -27.92 19.03 19.05
CA LEU A 69 -28.55 18.61 20.31
C LEU A 69 -27.63 18.85 21.53
N ALA A 70 -26.32 18.78 21.33
CA ALA A 70 -25.33 18.91 22.38
C ALA A 70 -24.12 19.76 21.93
N PRO A 71 -24.30 21.07 21.70
CA PRO A 71 -23.25 21.93 21.15
C PRO A 71 -22.03 22.09 22.07
N GLU A 72 -22.18 21.85 23.36
CA GLU A 72 -21.09 21.94 24.35
C GLU A 72 -20.31 20.62 24.53
N SER A 73 -20.65 19.58 23.76
CA SER A 73 -19.92 18.31 23.77
C SER A 73 -18.80 18.31 22.74
N ASP A 74 -17.61 17.94 23.15
CA ASP A 74 -16.44 17.77 22.26
C ASP A 74 -16.59 16.55 21.32
N TRP A 75 -17.29 15.50 21.78
CA TRP A 75 -17.34 14.22 21.08
C TRP A 75 -17.90 14.32 19.63
N PRO A 76 -19.06 14.98 19.35
CA PRO A 76 -19.51 15.18 17.99
C PRO A 76 -18.49 15.93 17.13
N HIS A 77 -17.82 16.95 17.66
CA HIS A 77 -16.81 17.73 16.93
C HIS A 77 -15.58 16.89 16.58
N ARG A 78 -15.15 15.98 17.46
CA ARG A 78 -14.09 15.00 17.14
C ARG A 78 -14.51 14.09 15.99
N LEU A 79 -15.75 13.58 15.99
CA LEU A 79 -16.27 12.73 14.92
C LEU A 79 -16.39 13.47 13.59
N ILE A 80 -16.84 14.73 13.59
CA ILE A 80 -16.85 15.60 12.39
C ILE A 80 -15.44 15.75 11.84
N SER A 81 -14.46 16.03 12.70
CA SER A 81 -13.06 16.17 12.28
C SER A 81 -12.55 14.89 11.61
N ILE A 82 -12.80 13.73 12.22
CA ILE A 82 -12.39 12.44 11.67
C ILE A 82 -13.07 12.19 10.32
N ALA A 83 -14.38 12.40 10.20
CA ALA A 83 -15.12 12.21 8.95
C ALA A 83 -14.63 13.15 7.85
N CYS A 84 -14.47 14.45 8.15
CA CYS A 84 -13.96 15.45 7.20
C CYS A 84 -12.54 15.13 6.74
N ARG A 85 -11.67 14.64 7.63
CA ARG A 85 -10.32 14.19 7.28
C ARG A 85 -10.36 13.03 6.27
N LEU A 86 -11.22 12.05 6.49
CA LEU A 86 -11.37 10.90 5.60
C LEU A 86 -12.03 11.26 4.26
N LEU A 87 -12.83 12.34 4.23
CA LEU A 87 -13.39 12.94 3.01
C LEU A 87 -12.40 13.88 2.28
N GLY A 88 -11.19 14.12 2.84
CA GLY A 88 -10.22 15.06 2.28
C GLY A 88 -10.58 16.55 2.48
N GLN A 89 -11.51 16.85 3.37
CA GLN A 89 -12.00 18.20 3.68
C GLN A 89 -11.15 18.84 4.79
N THR A 90 -9.90 19.16 4.47
CA THR A 90 -8.86 19.56 5.44
C THR A 90 -9.27 20.76 6.32
N ALA A 91 -9.81 21.82 5.72
CA ALA A 91 -10.20 23.02 6.46
C ALA A 91 -11.33 22.75 7.48
N GLN A 92 -12.32 21.95 7.10
CA GLN A 92 -13.44 21.59 7.97
C GLN A 92 -12.97 20.64 9.09
N ALA A 93 -12.09 19.68 8.77
CA ALA A 93 -11.49 18.79 9.76
C ALA A 93 -10.74 19.58 10.82
N HIS A 94 -9.92 20.55 10.40
CA HIS A 94 -9.15 21.40 11.35
C HIS A 94 -10.06 22.29 12.20
N ALA A 95 -11.08 22.92 11.61
CA ALA A 95 -12.03 23.75 12.38
C ALA A 95 -12.76 22.94 13.46
N ALA A 96 -13.27 21.75 13.10
CA ALA A 96 -13.94 20.87 14.05
C ALA A 96 -13.00 20.36 15.16
N ALA A 97 -11.75 20.03 14.81
CA ALA A 97 -10.76 19.59 15.80
C ALA A 97 -10.41 20.71 16.82
N ARG A 98 -10.28 21.95 16.33
CA ARG A 98 -10.04 23.12 17.23
C ARG A 98 -11.21 23.35 18.16
N GLU A 99 -12.43 23.18 17.68
CA GLU A 99 -13.63 23.30 18.51
C GLU A 99 -13.68 22.20 19.57
N ALA A 100 -13.36 20.96 19.24
CA ALA A 100 -13.25 19.88 20.20
C ALA A 100 -12.24 20.19 21.33
N VAL A 101 -11.06 20.74 20.97
CA VAL A 101 -10.05 21.17 21.97
C VAL A 101 -10.53 22.36 22.78
N ARG A 102 -11.27 23.32 22.19
CA ARG A 102 -11.84 24.45 22.92
C ARG A 102 -12.82 23.99 24.00
N LEU A 103 -13.65 23.00 23.68
CA LEU A 103 -14.65 22.44 24.60
C LEU A 103 -14.02 21.56 25.68
N SER A 104 -13.02 20.77 25.31
CA SER A 104 -12.34 19.84 26.24
C SER A 104 -10.81 19.95 26.13
N PRO A 105 -10.20 21.04 26.70
CA PRO A 105 -8.77 21.32 26.53
C PRO A 105 -7.85 20.30 27.22
N HIS A 106 -8.36 19.58 28.24
CA HIS A 106 -7.63 18.55 28.99
C HIS A 106 -7.89 17.12 28.50
N LEU A 107 -8.59 16.95 27.40
CA LEU A 107 -8.82 15.65 26.80
C LEU A 107 -7.73 15.36 25.76
N ASP A 108 -6.91 14.36 26.02
CA ASP A 108 -5.82 13.93 25.12
C ASP A 108 -6.34 13.49 23.75
N GLU A 109 -7.51 12.85 23.71
CA GLU A 109 -8.15 12.43 22.45
C GLU A 109 -8.52 13.62 21.55
N ALA A 110 -8.99 14.74 22.12
CA ALA A 110 -9.24 15.97 21.36
C ALA A 110 -7.93 16.53 20.76
N ARG A 111 -6.83 16.48 21.54
CA ARG A 111 -5.50 16.88 21.08
C ARG A 111 -4.97 15.98 19.96
N ARG A 112 -5.23 14.64 20.05
CA ARG A 112 -4.86 13.71 18.96
C ARG A 112 -5.60 14.03 17.67
N VAL A 113 -6.89 14.33 17.75
CA VAL A 113 -7.68 14.67 16.55
C VAL A 113 -7.19 15.99 15.94
N LEU A 114 -6.82 16.98 16.77
CA LEU A 114 -6.22 18.24 16.29
C LEU A 114 -4.88 17.96 15.59
N CYS A 115 -3.99 17.21 16.22
CA CYS A 115 -2.70 16.82 15.64
C CYS A 115 -2.87 16.13 14.27
N GLN A 116 -3.83 15.22 14.14
CA GLN A 116 -4.10 14.57 12.85
C GLN A 116 -4.54 15.54 11.75
N SER A 117 -5.33 16.55 12.10
CA SER A 117 -5.77 17.59 11.16
C SER A 117 -4.62 18.53 10.77
N GLU A 118 -3.70 18.80 11.70
CA GLU A 118 -2.49 19.61 11.47
C GLU A 118 -1.49 18.88 10.58
N ILE A 119 -1.30 17.57 10.76
CA ILE A 119 -0.52 16.74 9.81
C ILE A 119 -1.10 16.83 8.40
N LEU A 120 -2.42 16.73 8.27
CA LEU A 120 -3.10 16.79 6.97
C LEU A 120 -2.95 18.15 6.30
N SER A 121 -2.94 19.24 7.05
CA SER A 121 -2.67 20.58 6.54
C SER A 121 -1.20 20.87 6.25
N GLY A 122 -0.30 19.97 6.66
CA GLY A 122 1.16 20.12 6.49
C GLY A 122 1.83 20.98 7.58
N ASP A 123 1.09 21.42 8.60
CA ASP A 123 1.65 22.15 9.74
C ASP A 123 2.22 21.16 10.76
N LEU A 124 3.41 20.63 10.44
CA LEU A 124 4.06 19.61 11.27
C LEU A 124 4.54 20.19 12.62
N GLU A 125 4.79 21.49 12.69
CA GLU A 125 5.19 22.13 13.94
C GLU A 125 4.02 22.23 14.93
N ALA A 126 2.83 22.65 14.46
CA ALA A 126 1.62 22.62 15.27
C ALA A 126 1.28 21.18 15.69
N ALA A 127 1.37 20.23 14.76
CA ALA A 127 1.13 18.80 15.03
C ALA A 127 2.05 18.26 16.14
N ALA A 128 3.34 18.64 16.13
CA ALA A 128 4.28 18.24 17.18
C ALA A 128 3.86 18.80 18.55
N ARG A 129 3.46 20.07 18.61
CA ARG A 129 2.96 20.67 19.86
C ARG A 129 1.69 19.95 20.36
N SER A 130 0.73 19.71 19.48
CA SER A 130 -0.51 19.02 19.83
C SER A 130 -0.27 17.59 20.32
N ALA A 131 0.66 16.86 19.67
CA ALA A 131 1.04 15.50 20.07
C ALA A 131 1.73 15.46 21.44
N LEU A 132 2.62 16.41 21.72
CA LEU A 132 3.29 16.53 23.03
C LEU A 132 2.29 16.83 24.14
N VAL A 133 1.36 17.76 23.93
CA VAL A 133 0.30 18.05 24.91
C VAL A 133 -0.59 16.81 25.15
N ALA A 134 -0.94 16.05 24.09
CA ALA A 134 -1.69 14.79 24.27
C ALA A 134 -0.90 13.80 25.14
N LEU A 135 0.40 13.66 24.90
CA LEU A 135 1.26 12.77 25.69
C LEU A 135 1.41 13.23 27.15
N GLU A 136 1.50 14.56 27.40
CA GLU A 136 1.53 15.12 28.76
C GLU A 136 0.23 14.88 29.54
N LEU A 137 -0.92 14.92 28.84
CA LEU A 137 -2.25 14.67 29.43
C LEU A 137 -2.42 13.20 29.84
N ASP A 138 -1.99 12.25 29.01
CA ASP A 138 -1.95 10.83 29.34
C ASP A 138 -0.70 10.14 28.79
N PRO A 139 0.35 10.00 29.59
CA PRO A 139 1.59 9.32 29.21
C PRO A 139 1.46 7.79 29.06
N HIS A 140 0.37 7.20 29.54
CA HIS A 140 0.14 5.76 29.49
C HIS A 140 -0.78 5.33 28.34
N GLU A 141 -1.34 6.27 27.60
CA GLU A 141 -2.17 5.98 26.43
C GLU A 141 -1.29 5.67 25.22
N ALA A 142 -1.41 4.45 24.68
CA ALA A 142 -0.63 3.99 23.52
C ALA A 142 -0.82 4.89 22.28
N ALA A 143 -2.04 5.39 22.08
CA ALA A 143 -2.37 6.27 20.96
C ALA A 143 -1.61 7.61 21.01
N ASN A 144 -1.23 8.11 22.19
CA ASN A 144 -0.45 9.34 22.33
C ASN A 144 1.00 9.11 21.86
N HIS A 145 1.63 8.01 22.25
CA HIS A 145 2.94 7.62 21.73
C HIS A 145 2.92 7.38 20.23
N ARG A 146 1.87 6.74 19.71
CA ARG A 146 1.68 6.56 18.27
C ARG A 146 1.58 7.91 17.56
N MET A 147 0.93 8.90 18.13
CA MET A 147 0.83 10.24 17.53
C MET A 147 2.20 10.92 17.42
N ILE A 148 3.03 10.85 18.49
CA ILE A 148 4.43 11.30 18.43
C ILE A 148 5.19 10.62 17.31
N GLY A 149 5.06 9.28 17.19
CA GLY A 149 5.70 8.52 16.11
C GLY A 149 5.23 8.94 14.73
N THR A 150 3.94 9.23 14.58
CA THR A 150 3.36 9.68 13.29
C THR A 150 3.93 11.04 12.87
N VAL A 151 4.01 12.00 13.79
CA VAL A 151 4.60 13.32 13.53
C VAL A 151 6.08 13.18 13.16
N ALA A 152 6.86 12.44 13.95
CA ALA A 152 8.28 12.17 13.66
C ALA A 152 8.50 11.52 12.30
N PHE A 153 7.62 10.57 11.91
CA PHE A 153 7.66 9.95 10.58
C PHE A 153 7.45 10.96 9.45
N HIS A 154 6.51 11.89 9.61
CA HIS A 154 6.26 12.96 8.62
C HIS A 154 7.41 13.98 8.58
N CYS A 155 8.04 14.29 9.70
CA CYS A 155 9.27 15.09 9.76
C CYS A 155 10.50 14.38 9.17
N GLY A 156 10.43 13.07 8.93
CA GLY A 156 11.55 12.26 8.42
C GLY A 156 12.49 11.76 9.51
N GLU A 157 12.16 11.97 10.78
CA GLU A 157 12.90 11.54 11.96
C GLU A 157 12.62 10.07 12.27
N LEU A 158 13.16 9.18 11.44
CA LEU A 158 12.79 7.75 11.46
C LEU A 158 13.18 7.03 12.75
N ASP A 159 14.25 7.47 13.45
CA ASP A 159 14.67 6.86 14.71
C ASP A 159 13.71 7.23 15.84
N ALA A 160 13.31 8.49 15.91
CA ALA A 160 12.30 8.96 16.86
C ALA A 160 10.94 8.31 16.60
N ALA A 161 10.53 8.19 15.33
CA ALA A 161 9.30 7.50 14.94
C ALA A 161 9.31 6.03 15.39
N GLU A 162 10.40 5.31 15.13
CA GLU A 162 10.54 3.91 15.55
C GLU A 162 10.47 3.74 17.07
N ALA A 163 11.15 4.60 17.83
CA ALA A 163 11.12 4.57 19.27
C ALA A 163 9.71 4.81 19.83
N ALA A 164 9.01 5.81 19.31
CA ALA A 164 7.65 6.14 19.73
C ALA A 164 6.63 5.03 19.40
N PHE A 165 6.69 4.43 18.21
CA PHE A 165 5.81 3.30 17.86
C PHE A 165 6.12 2.04 18.69
N ARG A 166 7.39 1.78 19.02
CA ARG A 166 7.74 0.70 19.95
C ARG A 166 7.17 0.95 21.33
N ARG A 167 7.25 2.20 21.81
CA ARG A 167 6.66 2.55 23.11
C ARG A 167 5.14 2.35 23.13
N ALA A 168 4.45 2.68 22.03
CA ALA A 168 3.02 2.37 21.90
C ALA A 168 2.75 0.86 21.99
N LEU A 169 3.59 0.01 21.36
CA LEU A 169 3.46 -1.46 21.43
C LEU A 169 3.88 -2.07 22.77
N GLU A 170 4.73 -1.41 23.55
CA GLU A 170 5.00 -1.84 24.94
C GLU A 170 3.77 -1.66 25.82
N ILE A 171 2.96 -0.62 25.58
CA ILE A 171 1.70 -0.36 26.29
C ILE A 171 0.59 -1.26 25.75
N GLN A 172 0.45 -1.34 24.43
CA GLN A 172 -0.58 -2.14 23.73
C GLN A 172 0.05 -3.03 22.65
N PRO A 173 0.45 -4.26 23.00
CA PRO A 173 1.17 -5.16 22.09
C PRO A 173 0.39 -5.58 20.83
N ASP A 174 -0.93 -5.52 20.84
CA ASP A 174 -1.85 -5.87 19.76
C ASP A 174 -2.35 -4.65 18.96
N ASP A 175 -1.74 -3.47 19.14
CA ASP A 175 -2.09 -2.28 18.32
C ASP A 175 -1.66 -2.46 16.87
N ALA A 176 -2.61 -2.90 16.04
CA ALA A 176 -2.41 -3.12 14.61
C ALA A 176 -1.90 -1.87 13.87
N VAL A 177 -2.27 -0.67 14.34
CA VAL A 177 -1.84 0.59 13.71
C VAL A 177 -0.35 0.82 13.98
N SER A 178 0.12 0.64 15.21
CA SER A 178 1.54 0.78 15.56
C SER A 178 2.42 -0.25 14.84
N HIS A 179 1.96 -1.50 14.69
CA HIS A 179 2.65 -2.51 13.87
C HIS A 179 2.77 -2.06 12.41
N ASN A 180 1.69 -1.52 11.82
CA ASN A 180 1.71 -0.98 10.47
C ASN A 180 2.68 0.19 10.31
N GLU A 181 2.67 1.13 11.25
CA GLU A 181 3.55 2.30 11.21
C GLU A 181 5.03 1.92 11.36
N LEU A 182 5.38 0.99 12.25
CA LEU A 182 6.74 0.44 12.33
C LEU A 182 7.19 -0.22 11.03
N ALA A 183 6.29 -0.95 10.37
CA ALA A 183 6.58 -1.55 9.08
C ALA A 183 6.81 -0.49 7.99
N ARG A 184 6.09 0.63 8.04
CA ARG A 184 6.30 1.80 7.16
C ARG A 184 7.65 2.47 7.41
N VAL A 185 8.04 2.63 8.68
CA VAL A 185 9.38 3.13 9.04
C VAL A 185 10.47 2.22 8.50
N ALA A 186 10.35 0.90 8.70
CA ALA A 186 11.29 -0.09 8.18
C ALA A 186 11.39 -0.03 6.65
N LEU A 187 10.26 0.14 5.95
CA LEU A 187 10.19 0.28 4.51
C LEU A 187 10.92 1.57 4.04
N LYS A 188 10.64 2.71 4.66
CA LYS A 188 11.26 4.00 4.33
C LYS A 188 12.78 3.97 4.56
N ARG A 189 13.24 3.33 5.64
CA ARG A 189 14.66 3.22 6.01
C ARG A 189 15.45 2.25 5.13
N SER A 190 14.90 1.11 4.82
CA SER A 190 15.62 -0.02 4.26
C SER A 190 14.97 -0.60 3.00
N SER A 191 14.16 0.20 2.30
CA SER A 191 13.49 -0.26 1.07
C SER A 191 14.49 -0.75 0.00
N GLN A 192 15.77 -0.42 0.08
CA GLN A 192 16.81 -0.84 -0.86
C GLN A 192 17.36 -2.26 -0.60
N SER A 193 17.14 -2.86 0.56
CA SER A 193 17.69 -4.16 0.93
C SER A 193 16.61 -5.26 0.99
N ALA A 194 17.01 -6.51 0.69
CA ALA A 194 16.15 -7.67 0.81
C ALA A 194 15.67 -7.88 2.27
N SER A 195 16.58 -7.72 3.23
CA SER A 195 16.26 -7.84 4.66
C SER A 195 15.36 -6.71 5.17
N GLY A 196 15.49 -5.49 4.62
CA GLY A 196 14.60 -4.38 4.94
C GLY A 196 13.17 -4.62 4.45
N LEU A 197 13.01 -5.08 3.21
CA LEU A 197 11.71 -5.45 2.67
C LEU A 197 11.08 -6.61 3.45
N ALA A 198 11.88 -7.62 3.83
CA ALA A 198 11.36 -8.75 4.61
C ALA A 198 10.89 -8.30 6.01
N ARG A 199 11.62 -7.40 6.69
CA ARG A 199 11.19 -6.82 7.98
C ARG A 199 9.90 -6.02 7.85
N SER A 200 9.79 -5.20 6.79
CA SER A 200 8.54 -4.49 6.49
C SER A 200 7.37 -5.44 6.26
N ALA A 201 7.57 -6.49 5.45
CA ALA A 201 6.54 -7.51 5.21
C ALA A 201 6.11 -8.19 6.51
N GLN A 202 7.06 -8.52 7.39
CA GLN A 202 6.77 -9.06 8.72
C GLN A 202 5.94 -8.12 9.59
N GLY A 203 6.30 -6.83 9.64
CA GLY A 203 5.55 -5.83 10.39
C GLY A 203 4.12 -5.66 9.90
N PHE A 204 3.91 -5.61 8.57
CA PHE A 204 2.54 -5.57 8.01
C PHE A 204 1.75 -6.86 8.27
N ALA A 205 2.41 -8.01 8.29
CA ALA A 205 1.78 -9.26 8.67
C ALA A 205 1.41 -9.30 10.16
N SER A 206 2.24 -8.74 11.05
CA SER A 206 1.91 -8.58 12.47
C SER A 206 0.70 -7.65 12.66
N ALA A 207 0.63 -6.55 11.91
CA ALA A 207 -0.55 -5.68 11.91
C ALA A 207 -1.83 -6.42 11.47
N LEU A 208 -1.74 -7.27 10.45
CA LEU A 208 -2.87 -8.09 9.98
C LEU A 208 -3.23 -9.22 10.96
N ALA A 209 -2.28 -9.72 11.72
CA ALA A 209 -2.55 -10.70 12.78
C ALA A 209 -3.30 -10.07 13.94
N ALA A 210 -2.98 -8.81 14.30
CA ALA A 210 -3.67 -8.04 15.32
C ALA A 210 -5.06 -7.55 14.83
N ASP A 211 -5.18 -7.16 13.56
CA ASP A 211 -6.46 -6.80 12.95
C ASP A 211 -6.57 -7.30 11.49
N PRO A 212 -7.19 -8.47 11.27
CA PRO A 212 -7.35 -9.05 9.92
C PRO A 212 -8.21 -8.21 8.96
N ARG A 213 -9.02 -7.27 9.47
CA ARG A 213 -9.88 -6.40 8.66
C ARG A 213 -9.15 -5.14 8.19
N GLN A 214 -7.96 -4.85 8.69
CA GLN A 214 -7.19 -3.65 8.34
C GLN A 214 -6.73 -3.70 6.88
N SER A 215 -7.48 -3.04 5.99
CA SER A 215 -7.20 -3.00 4.56
C SER A 215 -5.86 -2.31 4.23
N ILE A 216 -5.48 -1.30 5.02
CA ILE A 216 -4.24 -0.53 4.83
C ILE A 216 -3.01 -1.44 4.96
N SER A 217 -2.94 -2.25 6.02
CA SER A 217 -1.81 -3.18 6.22
C SER A 217 -1.75 -4.26 5.14
N ARG A 218 -2.91 -4.72 4.65
CA ARG A 218 -2.97 -5.66 3.53
C ARG A 218 -2.42 -5.04 2.25
N ASN A 219 -2.86 -3.83 1.91
CA ASN A 219 -2.37 -3.11 0.74
C ASN A 219 -0.87 -2.82 0.83
N ASN A 220 -0.38 -2.44 2.02
CA ASN A 220 1.04 -2.20 2.26
C ASN A 220 1.87 -3.47 2.11
N LEU A 221 1.36 -4.62 2.58
CA LEU A 221 2.02 -5.92 2.38
C LEU A 221 2.11 -6.27 0.89
N ASP A 222 1.03 -6.10 0.14
CA ASP A 222 1.00 -6.32 -1.32
C ASP A 222 2.00 -5.41 -2.05
N VAL A 223 2.12 -4.14 -1.62
CA VAL A 223 3.12 -3.19 -2.14
C VAL A 223 4.54 -3.69 -1.88
N VAL A 224 4.85 -4.14 -0.66
CA VAL A 224 6.21 -4.64 -0.33
C VAL A 224 6.55 -5.90 -1.12
N LEU A 225 5.61 -6.84 -1.25
CA LEU A 225 5.80 -8.05 -2.04
C LEU A 225 6.02 -7.73 -3.52
N SER A 226 5.23 -6.79 -4.08
CA SER A 226 5.39 -6.33 -5.45
C SER A 226 6.71 -5.59 -5.68
N LEU A 227 7.15 -4.76 -4.74
CA LEU A 227 8.46 -4.09 -4.79
C LEU A 227 9.62 -5.08 -4.78
N SER A 228 9.51 -6.20 -4.04
CA SER A 228 10.56 -7.21 -4.01
C SER A 228 10.76 -7.88 -5.38
N ILE A 229 9.65 -8.11 -6.11
CA ILE A 229 9.68 -8.66 -7.47
C ILE A 229 10.20 -7.62 -8.46
N ALA A 230 9.70 -6.37 -8.40
CA ALA A 230 10.11 -5.29 -9.32
C ALA A 230 11.64 -5.03 -9.31
N ARG A 231 12.32 -5.34 -8.22
CA ARG A 231 13.78 -5.20 -8.13
C ARG A 231 14.55 -6.23 -8.92
N GLY A 232 14.07 -7.46 -8.94
CA GLY A 232 14.61 -8.49 -9.81
C GLY A 232 14.61 -8.03 -11.28
N ALA A 233 13.45 -7.53 -11.74
CA ALA A 233 13.29 -7.00 -13.09
C ALA A 233 14.25 -5.83 -13.41
N TYR A 234 14.48 -4.91 -12.46
CA TYR A 234 15.40 -3.79 -12.69
C TYR A 234 16.83 -4.24 -12.86
N VAL A 235 17.31 -5.14 -12.00
CA VAL A 235 18.67 -5.67 -12.09
C VAL A 235 18.87 -6.44 -13.39
N LEU A 236 17.91 -7.27 -13.78
CA LEU A 236 17.94 -7.99 -15.06
C LEU A 236 17.94 -7.05 -16.25
N LEU A 237 17.19 -5.94 -16.20
CA LEU A 237 17.16 -4.93 -17.25
C LEU A 237 18.57 -4.31 -17.47
N VAL A 238 19.21 -3.84 -16.38
CA VAL A 238 20.54 -3.24 -16.45
C VAL A 238 21.57 -4.25 -16.92
N ALA A 239 21.50 -5.46 -16.39
CA ALA A 239 22.40 -6.54 -16.77
C ALA A 239 22.27 -6.93 -18.25
N ALA A 240 21.05 -7.04 -18.75
CA ALA A 240 20.79 -7.36 -20.14
C ALA A 240 21.27 -6.26 -21.09
N TRP A 241 21.07 -4.98 -20.71
CA TRP A 241 21.59 -3.84 -21.47
C TRP A 241 23.12 -3.82 -21.53
N VAL A 242 23.79 -3.98 -20.38
CA VAL A 242 25.27 -4.04 -20.31
C VAL A 242 25.80 -5.21 -21.13
N THR A 243 25.19 -6.38 -21.03
CA THR A 243 25.59 -7.57 -21.81
C THR A 243 25.45 -7.35 -23.31
N ALA A 244 24.34 -6.75 -23.74
CA ALA A 244 24.09 -6.44 -25.15
C ALA A 244 25.13 -5.45 -25.71
N VAL A 245 25.48 -4.41 -24.95
CA VAL A 245 26.51 -3.44 -25.33
C VAL A 245 27.91 -4.09 -25.44
N LEU A 246 28.25 -4.95 -24.49
CA LEU A 246 29.56 -5.62 -24.48
C LEU A 246 29.72 -6.66 -25.60
N GLN A 247 28.63 -7.27 -26.06
CA GLN A 247 28.67 -8.30 -27.11
C GLN A 247 29.24 -7.78 -28.43
N SER A 248 29.05 -6.49 -28.75
CA SER A 248 29.57 -5.88 -29.96
C SER A 248 31.08 -5.58 -29.93
N GLY A 249 31.65 -5.40 -28.72
CA GLY A 249 33.07 -5.02 -28.58
C GLY A 249 33.94 -6.10 -27.91
N ASN A 250 33.41 -6.81 -26.94
CA ASN A 250 34.14 -7.84 -26.19
C ASN A 250 33.21 -9.01 -25.79
N PRO A 251 33.05 -10.04 -26.64
CA PRO A 251 32.18 -11.18 -26.39
C PRO A 251 32.55 -11.96 -25.10
N SER A 252 33.82 -12.04 -24.75
CA SER A 252 34.26 -12.74 -23.54
C SER A 252 33.78 -12.01 -22.27
N ALA A 253 33.96 -10.68 -22.24
CA ALA A 253 33.46 -9.85 -21.16
C ALA A 253 31.90 -9.92 -21.06
N ALA A 254 31.22 -9.92 -22.21
CA ALA A 254 29.76 -10.07 -22.25
C ALA A 254 29.28 -11.37 -21.60
N ARG A 255 29.97 -12.50 -21.86
CA ARG A 255 29.64 -13.79 -21.22
C ARG A 255 29.78 -13.73 -19.71
N VAL A 256 30.90 -13.21 -19.22
CA VAL A 256 31.16 -13.08 -17.78
C VAL A 256 30.13 -12.19 -17.11
N VAL A 257 29.88 -10.99 -17.66
CA VAL A 257 28.90 -10.04 -17.12
C VAL A 257 27.49 -10.61 -17.19
N GLY A 258 27.10 -11.26 -18.29
CA GLY A 258 25.77 -11.87 -18.44
C GLY A 258 25.50 -12.99 -17.42
N VAL A 259 26.50 -13.82 -17.12
CA VAL A 259 26.36 -14.87 -16.10
C VAL A 259 26.39 -14.29 -14.69
N LEU A 260 27.34 -13.39 -14.39
CA LEU A 260 27.46 -12.77 -13.06
C LEU A 260 26.24 -11.92 -12.71
N SER A 261 25.63 -11.27 -13.69
CA SER A 261 24.45 -10.42 -13.47
C SER A 261 23.19 -11.19 -13.04
N LEU A 262 23.16 -12.51 -13.24
CA LEU A 262 22.11 -13.37 -12.68
C LEU A 262 22.28 -13.62 -11.18
N VAL A 263 23.52 -13.57 -10.68
CA VAL A 263 23.83 -13.82 -9.25
C VAL A 263 23.14 -12.79 -8.35
N VAL A 264 23.09 -11.53 -8.77
CA VAL A 264 22.51 -10.44 -7.97
C VAL A 264 21.00 -10.61 -7.75
N PRO A 265 20.15 -10.76 -8.79
CA PRO A 265 18.71 -10.93 -8.59
C PRO A 265 18.36 -12.25 -7.90
N ILE A 266 19.08 -13.33 -8.23
CA ILE A 266 18.89 -14.63 -7.56
C ILE A 266 19.28 -14.51 -6.08
N GLY A 267 20.44 -13.93 -5.78
CA GLY A 267 20.90 -13.68 -4.42
C GLY A 267 19.94 -12.79 -3.62
N PHE A 268 19.38 -11.76 -4.26
CA PHE A 268 18.36 -10.92 -3.65
C PHE A 268 17.08 -11.72 -3.35
N ALA A 269 16.58 -12.49 -4.31
CA ALA A 269 15.37 -13.30 -4.13
C ALA A 269 15.55 -14.37 -3.04
N VAL A 270 16.69 -15.06 -3.03
CA VAL A 270 17.02 -16.05 -2.00
C VAL A 270 17.10 -15.39 -0.62
N ARG A 271 17.77 -14.25 -0.49
CA ARG A 271 17.86 -13.52 0.78
C ARG A 271 16.50 -12.97 1.24
N PHE A 272 15.68 -12.46 0.31
CA PHE A 272 14.35 -11.98 0.63
C PHE A 272 13.46 -13.12 1.12
N VAL A 273 13.32 -14.19 0.34
CA VAL A 273 12.48 -15.35 0.70
C VAL A 273 13.03 -16.05 1.95
N GLY A 274 14.35 -16.14 2.07
CA GLY A 274 15.01 -16.71 3.25
C GLY A 274 14.75 -15.93 4.54
N ALA A 275 14.64 -14.61 4.44
CA ALA A 275 14.34 -13.73 5.57
C ALA A 275 12.85 -13.71 5.96
N LEU A 276 11.94 -14.21 5.11
CA LEU A 276 10.52 -14.33 5.45
C LEU A 276 10.25 -15.52 6.36
N THR A 277 9.32 -15.37 7.30
CA THR A 277 8.81 -16.49 8.10
C THR A 277 8.02 -17.49 7.22
N PRO A 278 7.94 -18.79 7.63
CA PRO A 278 7.20 -19.78 6.85
C PRO A 278 5.77 -19.39 6.47
N PRO A 279 4.94 -18.81 7.37
CA PRO A 279 3.59 -18.37 6.99
C PRO A 279 3.61 -17.24 5.94
N LEU A 280 4.57 -16.30 6.02
CA LEU A 280 4.69 -15.24 5.01
C LEU A 280 5.13 -15.75 3.64
N ARG A 281 5.96 -16.81 3.59
CA ARG A 281 6.31 -17.48 2.32
C ARG A 281 5.07 -18.09 1.67
N ALA A 282 4.20 -18.72 2.47
CA ALA A 282 2.92 -19.24 1.96
C ALA A 282 2.00 -18.13 1.45
N VAL A 283 1.94 -17.00 2.15
CA VAL A 283 1.20 -15.80 1.71
C VAL A 283 1.77 -15.27 0.39
N LEU A 284 3.09 -15.10 0.27
CA LEU A 284 3.75 -14.66 -0.97
C LEU A 284 3.37 -15.57 -2.14
N ILE A 285 3.49 -16.89 -1.96
CA ILE A 285 3.12 -17.86 -3.02
C ILE A 285 1.63 -17.74 -3.37
N SER A 286 0.75 -17.58 -2.36
CA SER A 286 -0.68 -17.45 -2.59
C SER A 286 -1.04 -16.15 -3.34
N VAL A 287 -0.39 -15.04 -3.01
CA VAL A 287 -0.57 -13.73 -3.68
C VAL A 287 -0.12 -13.84 -5.14
N VAL A 288 1.07 -14.37 -5.39
CA VAL A 288 1.58 -14.55 -6.76
C VAL A 288 0.68 -15.47 -7.58
N ARG A 289 0.17 -16.58 -7.00
CA ARG A 289 -0.72 -17.50 -7.71
C ARG A 289 -2.12 -16.94 -7.98
N ARG A 290 -2.66 -16.12 -7.08
CA ARG A 290 -3.99 -15.51 -7.23
C ARG A 290 -4.00 -14.34 -8.21
N ASP A 291 -2.94 -13.54 -8.20
CA ASP A 291 -2.80 -12.39 -9.08
C ASP A 291 -2.12 -12.80 -10.39
N ARG A 292 -2.96 -12.96 -11.43
CA ARG A 292 -2.49 -13.33 -12.77
C ARG A 292 -1.48 -12.34 -13.36
N VAL A 293 -1.58 -11.08 -13.01
CA VAL A 293 -0.66 -10.04 -13.49
C VAL A 293 0.70 -10.18 -12.80
N LEU A 294 0.70 -10.43 -11.50
CA LEU A 294 1.92 -10.66 -10.73
C LEU A 294 2.59 -11.98 -11.14
N LEU A 295 1.80 -13.03 -11.36
CA LEU A 295 2.30 -14.30 -11.90
C LEU A 295 2.94 -14.11 -13.28
N ALA A 296 2.27 -13.36 -14.18
CA ALA A 296 2.82 -13.06 -15.50
C ALA A 296 4.11 -12.25 -15.43
N ALA A 297 4.22 -11.32 -14.46
CA ALA A 297 5.43 -10.55 -14.22
C ALA A 297 6.59 -11.45 -13.77
N VAL A 298 6.37 -12.34 -12.80
CA VAL A 298 7.38 -13.31 -12.33
C VAL A 298 7.83 -14.25 -13.47
N LEU A 299 6.89 -14.76 -14.26
CA LEU A 299 7.22 -15.60 -15.40
C LEU A 299 8.04 -14.83 -16.45
N ALA A 300 7.68 -13.59 -16.72
CA ALA A 300 8.44 -12.73 -17.65
C ALA A 300 9.88 -12.46 -17.13
N GLU A 301 10.08 -12.28 -15.82
CA GLU A 301 11.41 -12.17 -15.22
C GLU A 301 12.24 -13.46 -15.39
N VAL A 302 11.64 -14.61 -15.14
CA VAL A 302 12.32 -15.91 -15.31
C VAL A 302 12.74 -16.13 -16.76
N LEU A 303 11.83 -15.81 -17.69
CA LEU A 303 12.13 -15.92 -19.14
C LEU A 303 13.20 -14.91 -19.57
N ALA A 304 13.17 -13.68 -19.04
CA ALA A 304 14.20 -12.68 -19.31
C ALA A 304 15.57 -13.12 -18.78
N ALA A 305 15.62 -13.71 -17.59
CA ALA A 305 16.84 -14.26 -17.02
C ALA A 305 17.40 -15.42 -17.85
N ALA A 306 16.54 -16.34 -18.28
CA ALA A 306 16.93 -17.45 -19.15
C ALA A 306 17.44 -16.96 -20.52
N ALA A 307 16.76 -15.99 -21.14
CA ALA A 307 17.18 -15.38 -22.39
C ALA A 307 18.53 -14.65 -22.27
N LEU A 308 18.78 -13.96 -21.16
CA LEU A 308 20.04 -13.31 -20.87
C LEU A 308 21.19 -14.34 -20.76
N ALA A 309 20.97 -15.41 -19.99
CA ALA A 309 21.96 -16.48 -19.84
C ALA A 309 22.29 -17.15 -21.18
N ALA A 310 21.26 -17.51 -21.95
CA ALA A 310 21.42 -18.10 -23.26
C ALA A 310 22.13 -17.15 -24.24
N GLY A 311 21.74 -15.87 -24.27
CA GLY A 311 22.37 -14.85 -25.11
C GLY A 311 23.84 -14.63 -24.78
N ALA A 312 24.20 -14.63 -23.51
CA ALA A 312 25.59 -14.51 -23.06
C ALA A 312 26.43 -15.75 -23.42
N LEU A 313 25.89 -16.96 -23.22
CA LEU A 313 26.60 -18.23 -23.49
C LEU A 313 26.77 -18.48 -25.00
N LEU A 314 25.72 -18.24 -25.78
CA LEU A 314 25.69 -18.51 -27.21
C LEU A 314 26.23 -17.35 -28.06
N ALA A 315 26.66 -16.25 -27.42
CA ALA A 315 27.07 -15.01 -28.09
C ALA A 315 25.99 -14.47 -29.05
N ALA A 316 24.71 -14.67 -28.70
CA ALA A 316 23.57 -14.29 -29.51
C ALA A 316 22.96 -12.97 -29.02
N PRO A 317 23.28 -11.80 -29.63
CA PRO A 317 22.84 -10.49 -29.17
C PRO A 317 21.31 -10.33 -29.17
N GLY A 318 20.61 -10.99 -30.07
CA GLY A 318 19.14 -11.00 -30.13
C GLY A 318 18.48 -11.54 -28.86
N LEU A 319 19.07 -12.56 -28.24
CA LEU A 319 18.54 -13.09 -26.95
C LEU A 319 18.79 -12.14 -25.79
N SER A 320 19.90 -11.41 -25.77
CA SER A 320 20.16 -10.39 -24.76
C SER A 320 19.20 -9.22 -24.90
N ILE A 321 18.87 -8.81 -26.13
CA ILE A 321 17.83 -7.80 -26.40
C ILE A 321 16.45 -8.32 -25.95
N GLY A 322 16.12 -9.58 -26.22
CA GLY A 322 14.89 -10.22 -25.73
C GLY A 322 14.77 -10.20 -24.21
N ALA A 323 15.90 -10.36 -23.49
CA ALA A 323 15.92 -10.23 -22.03
C ALA A 323 15.63 -8.81 -21.55
N VAL A 324 16.16 -7.77 -22.21
CA VAL A 324 15.80 -6.36 -21.94
C VAL A 324 14.30 -6.15 -22.06
N VAL A 325 13.74 -6.63 -23.16
CA VAL A 325 12.31 -6.54 -23.45
C VAL A 325 11.46 -7.22 -22.38
N GLY A 326 11.79 -8.45 -22.00
CA GLY A 326 11.09 -9.20 -20.96
C GLY A 326 11.13 -8.51 -19.62
N ALA A 327 12.29 -7.96 -19.23
CA ALA A 327 12.46 -7.22 -17.97
C ALA A 327 11.67 -5.89 -17.94
N ILE A 328 11.63 -5.14 -19.05
CA ILE A 328 10.78 -3.94 -19.18
C ILE A 328 9.30 -4.30 -19.03
N PHE A 329 8.87 -5.38 -19.67
CA PHE A 329 7.49 -5.85 -19.62
C PHE A 329 7.09 -6.26 -18.18
N ALA A 330 7.91 -7.08 -17.51
CA ALA A 330 7.69 -7.47 -16.13
C ALA A 330 7.56 -6.25 -15.21
N ARG A 331 8.46 -5.27 -15.36
CA ARG A 331 8.42 -4.02 -14.60
C ARG A 331 7.16 -3.20 -14.88
N GLY A 332 6.72 -3.11 -16.12
CA GLY A 332 5.48 -2.44 -16.52
C GLY A 332 4.25 -3.08 -15.85
N LEU A 333 4.18 -4.40 -15.83
CA LEU A 333 3.11 -5.13 -15.16
C LEU A 333 3.08 -4.87 -13.65
N ILE A 334 4.24 -4.94 -12.99
CA ILE A 334 4.36 -4.68 -11.54
C ILE A 334 4.01 -3.22 -11.22
N TYR A 335 4.45 -2.27 -12.05
CA TYR A 335 4.11 -0.85 -11.86
C TYR A 335 2.61 -0.59 -11.95
N THR A 336 1.88 -1.29 -12.84
CA THR A 336 0.42 -1.17 -12.92
C THR A 336 -0.27 -1.73 -11.69
N GLN A 337 0.25 -2.79 -11.09
CA GLN A 337 -0.23 -3.35 -9.82
C GLN A 337 0.07 -2.46 -8.63
N LEU A 338 1.30 -1.98 -8.49
CA LEU A 338 1.69 -1.04 -7.44
C LEU A 338 0.82 0.22 -7.47
N ARG A 339 0.58 0.76 -8.65
CA ARG A 339 -0.26 1.95 -8.81
C ARG A 339 -1.73 1.67 -8.47
N SER A 340 -2.28 0.51 -8.82
CA SER A 340 -3.64 0.14 -8.45
C SER A 340 -3.79 -0.06 -6.94
N ALA A 341 -2.77 -0.61 -6.27
CA ALA A 341 -2.75 -0.78 -4.81
C ALA A 341 -2.63 0.57 -4.06
N ILE A 342 -1.78 1.49 -4.56
CA ILE A 342 -1.63 2.85 -4.00
C ILE A 342 -2.90 3.67 -4.23
N VAL A 343 -3.58 3.48 -5.35
CA VAL A 343 -4.78 4.23 -5.78
C VAL A 343 -6.06 3.65 -5.16
N ALA A 344 -6.09 2.38 -4.75
CA ALA A 344 -7.23 1.81 -4.02
C ALA A 344 -7.48 2.47 -2.66
N GLY A 345 -6.51 3.25 -2.14
CA GLY A 345 -6.68 4.13 -0.98
C GLY A 345 -7.16 5.56 -1.30
N GLY A 346 -7.37 5.92 -2.57
CA GLY A 346 -7.84 7.25 -2.98
C GLY A 346 -8.23 7.31 -4.45
N ALA A 347 -9.39 7.84 -4.73
CA ALA A 347 -10.14 7.91 -5.99
C ALA A 347 -9.37 8.43 -7.22
N LEU A 348 -8.45 7.65 -7.77
CA LEU A 348 -7.91 7.85 -9.12
C LEU A 348 -8.14 6.58 -9.94
N ALA A 349 -9.28 6.55 -10.62
CA ALA A 349 -9.58 5.55 -11.64
C ALA A 349 -8.37 5.39 -12.58
N ALA A 350 -7.97 4.14 -12.85
CA ALA A 350 -6.88 3.82 -13.75
C ALA A 350 -7.10 4.53 -15.10
N ARG A 351 -6.33 5.59 -15.35
CA ARG A 351 -6.49 6.39 -16.57
C ARG A 351 -6.22 5.50 -17.79
N PRO A 352 -7.08 5.49 -18.80
CA PRO A 352 -6.99 4.60 -19.96
C PRO A 352 -5.67 4.74 -20.75
N TRP A 353 -4.96 5.87 -20.62
CA TRP A 353 -3.69 6.10 -21.27
C TRP A 353 -2.54 5.23 -20.73
N VAL A 354 -2.58 4.77 -19.48
CA VAL A 354 -1.54 3.86 -18.91
C VAL A 354 -1.62 2.48 -19.57
N ARG A 355 -2.85 2.01 -19.85
CA ARG A 355 -3.08 0.79 -20.65
C ARG A 355 -2.55 0.95 -22.07
N ARG A 356 -2.78 2.13 -22.69
CA ARG A 356 -2.31 2.44 -24.05
C ARG A 356 -0.79 2.53 -24.12
N LEU A 357 -0.12 3.10 -23.11
CA LEU A 357 1.35 3.16 -23.05
C LEU A 357 1.97 1.77 -22.89
N GLY A 358 1.41 0.89 -22.07
CA GLY A 358 1.86 -0.50 -21.95
C GLY A 358 1.73 -1.27 -23.26
N LEU A 359 0.60 -1.12 -23.96
CA LEU A 359 0.38 -1.73 -25.27
C LEU A 359 1.25 -1.12 -26.37
N LEU A 360 1.51 0.19 -26.35
CA LEU A 360 2.41 0.88 -27.27
C LEU A 360 3.86 0.44 -27.07
N ALA A 361 4.33 0.36 -25.83
CA ALA A 361 5.66 -0.17 -25.52
C ALA A 361 5.81 -1.61 -26.04
N LEU A 362 4.81 -2.44 -25.83
CA LEU A 362 4.80 -3.83 -26.31
C LEU A 362 4.76 -3.92 -27.84
N ALA A 363 3.97 -3.07 -28.51
CA ALA A 363 3.93 -2.99 -29.97
C ALA A 363 5.28 -2.49 -30.57
N LEU A 364 5.92 -1.51 -29.89
CA LEU A 364 7.26 -1.03 -30.28
C LEU A 364 8.31 -2.15 -30.19
N LEU A 365 8.19 -3.02 -29.19
CA LEU A 365 9.09 -4.15 -28.98
C LEU A 365 8.89 -5.26 -30.01
N VAL A 366 7.66 -5.51 -30.41
CA VAL A 366 7.34 -6.39 -31.54
C VAL A 366 7.97 -5.82 -32.82
N ALA A 367 7.81 -4.52 -33.08
CA ALA A 367 8.35 -3.86 -34.25
C ALA A 367 9.89 -3.87 -34.27
N VAL A 368 10.55 -3.66 -33.11
CA VAL A 368 12.01 -3.73 -33.00
C VAL A 368 12.50 -5.16 -33.21
N GLY A 369 11.83 -6.19 -32.64
CA GLY A 369 12.20 -7.59 -32.81
C GLY A 369 12.10 -8.03 -34.28
N PHE A 370 11.00 -7.70 -34.98
CA PHE A 370 10.87 -8.01 -36.42
C PHE A 370 11.74 -7.11 -37.29
N GLY A 371 11.98 -5.84 -36.91
CA GLY A 371 12.87 -4.93 -37.61
C GLY A 371 14.34 -5.40 -37.60
N THR A 372 14.83 -5.93 -36.48
CA THR A 372 16.18 -6.52 -36.39
C THR A 372 16.30 -7.80 -37.21
N ALA A 373 15.23 -8.60 -37.34
CA ALA A 373 15.21 -9.76 -38.22
C ALA A 373 15.26 -9.37 -39.71
N ALA A 374 14.63 -8.26 -40.08
CA ALA A 374 14.59 -7.80 -41.48
C ALA A 374 15.90 -7.13 -41.93
N VAL A 375 16.67 -6.55 -40.99
CA VAL A 375 17.94 -5.85 -41.30
C VAL A 375 19.18 -6.71 -41.04
N GLY A 376 19.03 -7.87 -40.37
CA GLY A 376 20.12 -8.78 -40.05
C GLY A 376 20.74 -9.38 -41.30
N GLY A 377 22.04 -9.21 -41.48
CA GLY A 377 22.77 -9.70 -42.67
C GLY A 377 23.11 -11.19 -42.63
N ASP A 378 22.89 -11.90 -41.54
CA ASP A 378 23.16 -13.31 -41.37
C ASP A 378 21.92 -14.12 -40.85
N ALA A 379 21.89 -15.42 -41.12
CA ALA A 379 20.77 -16.31 -40.74
C ALA A 379 20.55 -16.37 -39.22
N GLY A 380 21.61 -16.16 -38.42
CA GLY A 380 21.55 -16.19 -36.95
C GLY A 380 20.83 -14.97 -36.40
N THR A 381 21.14 -13.76 -36.84
CA THR A 381 20.49 -12.52 -36.43
C THR A 381 19.05 -12.44 -36.90
N GLN A 382 18.74 -12.95 -38.09
CA GLN A 382 17.37 -13.06 -38.61
C GLN A 382 16.52 -14.01 -37.76
N ALA A 383 17.03 -15.22 -37.45
CA ALA A 383 16.33 -16.18 -36.60
C ALA A 383 16.10 -15.66 -35.16
N ALA A 384 17.10 -14.99 -34.59
CA ALA A 384 16.97 -14.40 -33.26
C ALA A 384 15.95 -13.26 -33.23
N GLY A 385 15.94 -12.38 -34.25
CA GLY A 385 14.95 -11.31 -34.38
C GLY A 385 13.53 -11.83 -34.54
N LEU A 386 13.32 -12.88 -35.34
CA LEU A 386 12.03 -13.56 -35.52
C LEU A 386 11.55 -14.21 -34.22
N ALA A 387 12.46 -14.87 -33.48
CA ALA A 387 12.13 -15.49 -32.20
C ALA A 387 11.68 -14.45 -31.16
N VAL A 388 12.40 -13.32 -31.04
CA VAL A 388 12.07 -12.22 -30.13
C VAL A 388 10.74 -11.58 -30.52
N GLY A 389 10.53 -11.30 -31.81
CA GLY A 389 9.29 -10.73 -32.32
C GLY A 389 8.09 -11.64 -32.06
N SER A 390 8.25 -12.95 -32.27
CA SER A 390 7.19 -13.94 -32.06
C SER A 390 6.83 -14.10 -30.57
N VAL A 391 7.81 -14.17 -29.67
CA VAL A 391 7.57 -14.24 -28.20
C VAL A 391 6.88 -12.98 -27.70
N ALA A 392 7.31 -11.80 -28.17
CA ALA A 392 6.69 -10.54 -27.81
C ALA A 392 5.25 -10.44 -28.35
N ALA A 393 4.98 -10.94 -29.54
CA ALA A 393 3.64 -10.98 -30.14
C ALA A 393 2.69 -11.92 -29.36
N VAL A 394 3.16 -13.11 -28.96
CA VAL A 394 2.39 -14.04 -28.12
C VAL A 394 2.10 -13.44 -26.75
N ALA A 395 3.09 -12.79 -26.13
CA ALA A 395 2.91 -12.08 -24.86
C ALA A 395 1.88 -10.95 -25.00
N MET A 396 1.90 -10.20 -26.11
CA MET A 396 0.93 -9.15 -26.41
C MET A 396 -0.49 -9.71 -26.53
N LEU A 397 -0.67 -10.80 -27.26
CA LEU A 397 -1.97 -11.47 -27.42
C LEU A 397 -2.49 -11.99 -26.07
N GLY A 398 -1.61 -12.55 -25.24
CA GLY A 398 -1.95 -13.00 -23.89
C GLY A 398 -2.42 -11.86 -22.99
N VAL A 399 -1.75 -10.69 -23.02
CA VAL A 399 -2.14 -9.51 -22.26
C VAL A 399 -3.46 -8.93 -22.77
N VAL A 400 -3.65 -8.81 -24.07
CA VAL A 400 -4.92 -8.35 -24.68
C VAL A 400 -6.08 -9.28 -24.31
N TRP A 401 -5.86 -10.59 -24.33
CA TRP A 401 -6.86 -11.59 -23.92
C TRP A 401 -7.21 -11.48 -22.43
N LEU A 402 -6.20 -11.32 -21.55
CA LEU A 402 -6.39 -11.10 -20.10
C LEU A 402 -7.15 -9.81 -19.81
N LEU A 403 -6.87 -8.75 -20.56
CA LEU A 403 -7.55 -7.46 -20.41
C LEU A 403 -9.00 -7.50 -20.92
N ARG A 404 -9.30 -8.26 -21.99
CA ARG A 404 -10.68 -8.44 -22.52
C ARG A 404 -11.57 -9.26 -21.59
N ARG A 405 -11.01 -10.22 -20.83
CA ARG A 405 -11.79 -11.02 -19.86
C ARG A 405 -12.19 -10.27 -18.59
N ARG A 406 -11.70 -9.05 -18.38
CA ARG A 406 -11.99 -8.21 -17.18
C ARG A 406 -13.04 -7.12 -17.42
N SER A 407 -13.71 -7.07 -18.54
CA SER A 407 -14.92 -6.25 -18.68
C SER A 407 -16.12 -7.11 -18.27
N PRO A 408 -16.65 -7.03 -17.04
CA PRO A 408 -18.00 -7.44 -16.80
C PRO A 408 -18.86 -6.47 -17.63
N THR A 409 -19.65 -7.01 -18.50
CA THR A 409 -20.84 -6.31 -19.02
C THR A 409 -21.64 -5.85 -17.80
N ILE A 410 -21.81 -4.53 -17.72
CA ILE A 410 -22.76 -3.83 -16.85
C ILE A 410 -24.15 -4.42 -17.06
#